data_beef5c5657fe7471742e9ba945fec978
#
_entry.id   beef5c5657fe7471742e9ba945fec978
#
_cell.length_a   1.000
_cell.length_b   1.000
_cell.length_c   1.000
_cell.angle_alpha   90.00
_cell.angle_beta   90.00
_cell.angle_gamma   90.00
#
_symmetry.space_group_name_H-M   'P 1'
#
loop_
_entity.id
_entity.type
_entity.pdbx_description
1 polymer ?
#
loop_
_entity_poly.entity_id
_entity_poly.type
_entity_poly.pdbx_seq_one_letter_code
_entity_poly.pdbx_strand_id
1 'polypeptide(L)'
;MKWTVSWLLWLMLSTSQTWAAGEAAADQDESDADAKETVAELIEGDQHYPGLFSFYRDTETGDTTLLLKPEQLNQEFIYFIHIANGIVDAGSFRGAYGPRFVFTIERRFDEVAIVRQNTAFYFDPENAISGAAEANIARAVLAVQPILAEDEETGE
;
A
#
# COMPACT_ATOMS: atom_id res chain seq x y z
N MET A 1 53.19 1.03 -37.69
CA MET A 1 52.95 0.83 -36.25
C MET A 1 52.18 -0.48 -36.07
N LYS A 2 52.78 -1.43 -35.36
CA LYS A 2 52.46 -2.86 -35.45
C LYS A 2 51.48 -3.25 -34.38
N TRP A 3 50.38 -3.88 -34.76
CA TRP A 3 49.43 -4.53 -33.91
C TRP A 3 49.84 -5.99 -33.69
N THR A 4 50.01 -6.42 -32.47
CA THR A 4 50.19 -7.84 -32.12
C THR A 4 48.99 -8.30 -31.31
N VAL A 5 48.22 -9.18 -31.92
CA VAL A 5 47.12 -9.93 -31.29
C VAL A 5 47.76 -11.19 -30.69
N SER A 6 47.70 -11.37 -29.39
CA SER A 6 48.12 -12.59 -28.71
C SER A 6 46.89 -13.37 -28.27
N TRP A 7 46.65 -14.50 -28.91
CA TRP A 7 45.72 -15.53 -28.52
C TRP A 7 46.40 -16.47 -27.53
N LEU A 8 45.88 -16.60 -26.36
CA LEU A 8 46.24 -17.67 -25.43
C LEU A 8 45.02 -18.58 -25.18
N LEU A 9 45.09 -19.74 -25.84
CA LEU A 9 44.33 -20.95 -25.55
C LEU A 9 44.66 -21.41 -24.14
N TRP A 10 43.65 -21.60 -23.28
CA TRP A 10 43.85 -22.38 -22.06
C TRP A 10 42.91 -23.59 -22.02
N LEU A 11 43.59 -24.70 -21.84
CA LEU A 11 43.12 -26.07 -21.89
C LEU A 11 42.14 -26.38 -20.78
N MET A 12 41.11 -27.13 -21.11
CA MET A 12 40.26 -27.87 -20.20
C MET A 12 41.05 -28.90 -19.43
N LEU A 13 40.99 -28.84 -18.09
CA LEU A 13 41.33 -29.97 -17.26
C LEU A 13 40.11 -30.31 -16.40
N SER A 14 39.46 -31.40 -16.78
CA SER A 14 38.39 -32.07 -16.06
C SER A 14 38.95 -32.79 -14.83
N THR A 15 38.58 -32.35 -13.64
CA THR A 15 38.76 -33.18 -12.43
C THR A 15 37.36 -33.54 -11.89
N SER A 16 37.04 -34.80 -12.06
CA SER A 16 35.97 -35.49 -11.36
C SER A 16 36.25 -35.49 -9.84
N GLN A 17 35.45 -34.77 -9.06
CA GLN A 17 35.42 -34.93 -7.62
C GLN A 17 34.19 -35.73 -7.21
N THR A 18 34.49 -36.84 -6.60
CA THR A 18 33.61 -37.79 -5.95
C THR A 18 32.78 -37.13 -4.86
N TRP A 19 31.47 -37.40 -4.93
CA TRP A 19 30.52 -37.08 -3.89
C TRP A 19 30.79 -37.96 -2.65
N ALA A 20 31.28 -37.34 -1.59
CA ALA A 20 31.22 -37.92 -0.26
C ALA A 20 29.95 -37.41 0.40
N ALA A 21 29.05 -38.32 0.71
CA ALA A 21 27.92 -38.08 1.57
C ALA A 21 28.44 -37.67 2.96
N GLY A 22 28.19 -36.44 3.34
CA GLY A 22 28.32 -35.89 4.68
C GLY A 22 26.95 -35.51 5.16
N GLU A 23 26.35 -36.38 5.95
CA GLU A 23 25.27 -36.03 6.85
C GLU A 23 25.81 -34.97 7.80
N ALA A 24 25.30 -33.76 7.68
CA ALA A 24 25.48 -32.72 8.67
C ALA A 24 24.18 -31.92 8.79
N ALA A 25 23.49 -32.21 9.88
CA ALA A 25 22.65 -31.33 10.66
C ALA A 25 21.80 -30.32 9.84
N ALA A 26 20.55 -30.66 9.68
CA ALA A 26 19.48 -29.69 9.55
C ALA A 26 19.50 -28.84 10.81
N ASP A 27 20.14 -27.69 10.75
CA ASP A 27 19.89 -26.62 11.70
C ASP A 27 18.56 -26.03 11.29
N GLN A 28 17.55 -26.37 12.07
CA GLN A 28 16.25 -25.81 12.07
C GLN A 28 16.37 -24.38 12.60
N ASP A 29 16.52 -23.43 11.70
CA ASP A 29 16.20 -22.04 11.96
C ASP A 29 14.85 -21.74 11.29
N GLU A 30 13.86 -22.58 11.66
CA GLU A 30 12.45 -22.32 11.50
C GLU A 30 11.93 -21.85 12.85
N SER A 31 11.91 -20.54 13.07
CA SER A 31 10.85 -19.87 13.83
C SER A 31 11.27 -18.45 14.23
N ASP A 32 11.32 -17.56 13.27
CA ASP A 32 10.76 -16.24 13.46
C ASP A 32 9.79 -16.04 12.28
N ALA A 33 8.69 -16.80 12.30
CA ALA A 33 7.48 -16.36 11.66
C ALA A 33 7.14 -15.05 12.37
N ASP A 34 7.32 -13.95 11.64
CA ASP A 34 6.97 -12.60 12.06
C ASP A 34 5.63 -12.64 12.77
N ALA A 35 5.66 -12.66 14.11
CA ALA A 35 4.48 -12.40 14.90
C ALA A 35 4.11 -10.95 14.52
N LYS A 36 3.07 -10.78 13.70
CA LYS A 36 2.57 -9.46 13.35
C LYS A 36 2.34 -8.72 14.66
N GLU A 37 2.94 -7.56 14.76
CA GLU A 37 2.72 -6.63 15.86
C GLU A 37 1.22 -6.41 16.05
N THR A 38 0.75 -6.41 17.28
CA THR A 38 -0.66 -6.15 17.55
C THR A 38 -0.99 -4.69 17.30
N VAL A 39 -2.25 -4.38 17.00
CA VAL A 39 -2.70 -2.99 16.84
C VAL A 39 -2.32 -2.15 18.05
N ALA A 40 -2.47 -2.69 19.27
CA ALA A 40 -2.15 -1.98 20.51
C ALA A 40 -0.65 -1.65 20.64
N GLU A 41 0.23 -2.57 20.24
CA GLU A 41 1.68 -2.34 20.24
C GLU A 41 2.08 -1.33 19.18
N LEU A 42 1.48 -1.40 17.99
CA LEU A 42 1.77 -0.49 16.87
C LEU A 42 1.49 0.97 17.19
N ILE A 43 0.46 1.25 18.00
CA ILE A 43 0.04 2.63 18.36
C ILE A 43 0.44 3.04 19.78
N GLU A 44 1.23 2.22 20.48
CA GLU A 44 1.64 2.50 21.86
C GLU A 44 2.50 3.77 21.92
N GLY A 45 2.07 4.73 22.73
CA GLY A 45 2.77 6.02 22.89
C GLY A 45 2.41 7.08 21.86
N ASP A 46 1.65 6.74 20.85
CA ASP A 46 1.25 7.66 19.79
C ASP A 46 0.18 8.67 20.23
N GLN A 47 0.21 9.85 19.65
CA GLN A 47 -0.82 10.86 19.84
C GLN A 47 -2.07 10.50 19.05
N HIS A 48 -3.18 10.23 19.73
CA HIS A 48 -4.46 9.90 19.13
C HIS A 48 -5.23 11.14 18.66
N TYR A 49 -5.68 11.11 17.43
CA TYR A 49 -6.58 12.10 16.82
C TYR A 49 -7.92 11.42 16.46
N PRO A 50 -8.93 11.51 17.33
CA PRO A 50 -10.23 10.90 17.09
C PRO A 50 -11.03 11.65 16.02
N GLY A 51 -11.82 10.93 15.23
CA GLY A 51 -12.68 11.49 14.19
C GLY A 51 -13.46 10.42 13.45
N LEU A 52 -13.93 10.78 12.24
CA LEU A 52 -14.51 9.79 11.32
C LEU A 52 -13.54 8.65 11.05
N PHE A 53 -12.28 9.00 10.88
CA PHE A 53 -11.14 8.11 10.90
C PHE A 53 -10.29 8.44 12.13
N SER A 54 -9.82 7.40 12.82
CA SER A 54 -8.89 7.57 13.94
C SER A 54 -7.46 7.54 13.41
N PHE A 55 -6.69 8.58 13.72
CA PHE A 55 -5.29 8.67 13.39
C PHE A 55 -4.45 8.60 14.66
N TYR A 56 -3.33 7.90 14.57
CA TYR A 56 -2.31 7.83 15.58
C TYR A 56 -1.01 8.36 15.00
N ARG A 57 -0.37 9.26 15.70
CA ARG A 57 0.85 9.91 15.23
C ARG A 57 1.97 9.74 16.22
N ASP A 58 3.05 9.14 15.77
CA ASP A 58 4.31 9.15 16.49
C ASP A 58 4.82 10.60 16.59
N THR A 59 5.06 11.07 17.80
CA THR A 59 5.49 12.45 18.06
C THR A 59 6.98 12.65 17.85
N GLU A 60 7.78 11.57 17.76
CA GLU A 60 9.22 11.61 17.55
C GLU A 60 9.56 11.59 16.06
N THR A 61 8.97 10.66 15.30
CA THR A 61 9.22 10.49 13.86
C THR A 61 8.27 11.32 13.00
N GLY A 62 7.05 11.54 13.48
CA GLY A 62 5.96 12.19 12.75
C GLY A 62 5.17 11.25 11.86
N ASP A 63 5.46 9.96 11.88
CA ASP A 63 4.71 8.94 11.17
C ASP A 63 3.26 8.91 11.63
N THR A 64 2.38 8.52 10.72
CA THR A 64 0.94 8.56 11.02
C THR A 64 0.30 7.25 10.58
N THR A 65 -0.30 6.58 11.54
CA THR A 65 -1.07 5.34 11.37
C THR A 65 -2.56 5.64 11.32
N LEU A 66 -3.27 5.05 10.38
CA LEU A 66 -4.71 5.13 10.25
C LEU A 66 -5.33 3.84 10.77
N LEU A 67 -6.20 3.95 11.77
CA LEU A 67 -7.02 2.83 12.24
C LEU A 67 -8.33 2.83 11.46
N LEU A 68 -8.60 1.70 10.79
CA LEU A 68 -9.80 1.48 10.00
C LEU A 68 -10.69 0.45 10.69
N LYS A 69 -11.95 0.77 10.80
CA LYS A 69 -12.98 -0.15 11.31
C LYS A 69 -13.61 -0.94 10.16
N PRO A 70 -14.03 -2.19 10.39
CA PRO A 70 -14.66 -3.01 9.36
C PRO A 70 -15.85 -2.34 8.68
N GLU A 71 -16.67 -1.59 9.45
CA GLU A 71 -17.83 -0.87 8.91
C GLU A 71 -17.46 0.31 8.00
N GLN A 72 -16.21 0.75 8.00
CA GLN A 72 -15.72 1.81 7.10
C GLN A 72 -15.27 1.27 5.75
N LEU A 73 -15.07 -0.05 5.65
CA LEU A 73 -14.71 -0.67 4.37
C LEU A 73 -15.91 -0.68 3.42
N ASN A 74 -15.63 -0.40 2.15
CA ASN A 74 -16.63 -0.33 1.07
C ASN A 74 -17.74 0.72 1.26
N GLN A 75 -17.57 1.64 2.22
CA GLN A 75 -18.44 2.81 2.36
C GLN A 75 -17.95 3.96 1.48
N GLU A 76 -18.90 4.77 1.00
CA GLU A 76 -18.59 5.97 0.24
C GLU A 76 -18.31 7.16 1.16
N PHE A 77 -17.19 7.81 0.93
CA PHE A 77 -16.78 9.02 1.64
C PHE A 77 -16.58 10.15 0.65
N ILE A 78 -16.85 11.37 1.10
CA ILE A 78 -16.58 12.58 0.32
C ILE A 78 -15.23 13.15 0.71
N TYR A 79 -14.34 13.24 -0.27
CA TYR A 79 -13.09 13.99 -0.14
C TYR A 79 -13.30 15.41 -0.63
N PHE A 80 -12.94 16.36 0.22
CA PHE A 80 -13.09 17.78 -0.07
C PHE A 80 -11.94 18.56 0.53
N ILE A 81 -11.28 19.39 -0.29
CA ILE A 81 -10.20 20.26 0.16
C ILE A 81 -10.54 21.72 -0.10
N HIS A 82 -10.15 22.56 0.85
CA HIS A 82 -10.02 23.99 0.63
C HIS A 82 -8.69 24.47 1.23
N ILE A 83 -8.16 25.56 0.69
CA ILE A 83 -6.90 26.13 1.12
C ILE A 83 -7.13 26.90 2.40
N ALA A 84 -6.54 26.47 3.50
CA ALA A 84 -6.62 27.13 4.79
C ALA A 84 -5.81 28.44 4.81
N ASN A 85 -4.63 28.44 4.17
CA ASN A 85 -3.78 29.60 4.00
C ASN A 85 -2.90 29.43 2.75
N GLY A 86 -2.66 30.52 2.01
CA GLY A 86 -1.89 30.47 0.78
C GLY A 86 -1.33 31.81 0.38
N ILE A 87 -0.43 31.82 -0.61
CA ILE A 87 0.19 33.01 -1.16
C ILE A 87 -0.60 33.44 -2.40
N VAL A 88 -1.21 34.62 -2.33
CA VAL A 88 -2.06 35.16 -3.39
C VAL A 88 -1.28 35.33 -4.70
N ASP A 89 -0.05 35.83 -4.63
CA ASP A 89 0.82 36.03 -5.79
C ASP A 89 1.19 34.72 -6.52
N ALA A 90 1.12 33.58 -5.80
CA ALA A 90 1.29 32.25 -6.38
C ALA A 90 -0.02 31.62 -6.85
N GLY A 91 -1.12 32.39 -6.92
CA GLY A 91 -2.43 31.89 -7.31
C GLY A 91 -3.17 31.06 -6.27
N SER A 92 -2.61 30.96 -5.06
CA SER A 92 -3.23 30.24 -3.93
C SER A 92 -3.75 31.24 -2.93
N PHE A 93 -5.04 31.26 -2.71
CA PHE A 93 -5.65 32.17 -1.74
C PHE A 93 -6.50 31.39 -0.72
N ARG A 94 -6.61 31.96 0.46
CA ARG A 94 -7.39 31.36 1.54
C ARG A 94 -8.84 31.17 1.13
N GLY A 95 -9.37 29.97 1.39
CA GLY A 95 -10.73 29.58 1.04
C GLY A 95 -10.92 29.10 -0.40
N ALA A 96 -9.87 29.08 -1.23
CA ALA A 96 -9.95 28.48 -2.56
C ALA A 96 -10.22 26.99 -2.45
N TYR A 97 -11.09 26.49 -3.34
CA TYR A 97 -11.46 25.09 -3.39
C TYR A 97 -10.42 24.29 -4.17
N GLY A 98 -10.03 23.16 -3.59
CA GLY A 98 -9.22 22.12 -4.24
C GLY A 98 -10.07 21.00 -4.83
N PRO A 99 -9.43 19.84 -5.08
CA PRO A 99 -10.11 18.66 -5.56
C PRO A 99 -11.25 18.21 -4.64
N ARG A 100 -12.31 17.66 -5.25
CA ARG A 100 -13.41 17.01 -4.54
C ARG A 100 -13.84 15.78 -5.32
N PHE A 101 -14.07 14.70 -4.62
CA PHE A 101 -14.51 13.42 -5.20
C PHE A 101 -15.10 12.51 -4.13
N VAL A 102 -15.79 11.47 -4.58
CA VAL A 102 -16.23 10.37 -3.73
C VAL A 102 -15.18 9.25 -3.81
N PHE A 103 -14.89 8.61 -2.70
CA PHE A 103 -13.99 7.47 -2.64
C PHE A 103 -14.53 6.39 -1.72
N THR A 104 -14.05 5.17 -1.93
CA THR A 104 -14.22 4.03 -1.02
C THR A 104 -12.86 3.53 -0.56
N ILE A 105 -12.86 2.88 0.58
CA ILE A 105 -11.71 2.14 1.10
C ILE A 105 -12.02 0.66 0.91
N GLU A 106 -11.17 -0.05 0.18
CA GLU A 106 -11.36 -1.46 -0.17
C GLU A 106 -10.20 -2.29 0.35
N ARG A 107 -10.53 -3.35 1.08
CA ARG A 107 -9.53 -4.34 1.46
C ARG A 107 -9.23 -5.27 0.28
N ARG A 108 -7.95 -5.52 0.03
CA ARG A 108 -7.43 -6.43 -0.99
C ARG A 108 -6.37 -7.31 -0.35
N PHE A 109 -6.78 -8.46 0.19
CA PHE A 109 -5.90 -9.35 0.96
C PHE A 109 -5.30 -8.65 2.18
N ASP A 110 -3.99 -8.41 2.15
CA ASP A 110 -3.16 -7.74 3.16
C ASP A 110 -2.92 -6.25 2.88
N GLU A 111 -3.66 -5.69 1.92
CA GLU A 111 -3.58 -4.29 1.55
C GLU A 111 -4.94 -3.60 1.64
N VAL A 112 -4.88 -2.29 1.81
CA VAL A 112 -6.03 -1.40 1.70
C VAL A 112 -5.84 -0.44 0.54
N ALA A 113 -6.84 -0.36 -0.33
CA ALA A 113 -6.85 0.53 -1.48
C ALA A 113 -7.86 1.66 -1.29
N ILE A 114 -7.44 2.91 -1.51
CA ILE A 114 -8.34 4.07 -1.63
C ILE A 114 -8.71 4.21 -3.10
N VAL A 115 -10.00 4.05 -3.40
CA VAL A 115 -10.51 4.01 -4.76
C VAL A 115 -11.49 5.14 -5.00
N ARG A 116 -11.16 6.02 -5.95
CA ARG A 116 -12.05 7.09 -6.37
C ARG A 116 -13.21 6.53 -7.17
N GLN A 117 -14.43 6.92 -6.81
CA GLN A 117 -15.64 6.57 -7.52
C GLN A 117 -15.85 7.50 -8.73
N ASN A 118 -16.38 6.93 -9.80
CA ASN A 118 -16.78 7.71 -10.95
C ASN A 118 -18.19 8.29 -10.71
N THR A 119 -18.25 9.57 -10.45
CA THR A 119 -19.52 10.31 -10.26
C THR A 119 -19.93 11.10 -11.49
N ALA A 120 -19.17 11.01 -12.60
CA ALA A 120 -19.47 11.74 -13.82
C ALA A 120 -20.55 11.08 -14.68
N PHE A 121 -20.71 9.76 -14.52
CA PHE A 121 -21.68 8.97 -15.30
C PHE A 121 -22.54 8.15 -14.34
N TYR A 122 -23.83 8.13 -14.61
CA TYR A 122 -24.77 7.23 -13.95
C TYR A 122 -25.28 6.22 -14.98
N PHE A 123 -25.21 4.95 -14.63
CA PHE A 123 -25.77 3.87 -15.42
C PHE A 123 -26.83 3.18 -14.57
N ASP A 124 -28.04 3.09 -15.13
CA ASP A 124 -29.12 2.37 -14.48
C ASP A 124 -28.75 0.89 -14.34
N PRO A 125 -28.71 0.34 -13.10
CA PRO A 125 -28.35 -1.06 -12.86
C PRO A 125 -29.21 -2.07 -13.63
N GLU A 126 -30.45 -1.74 -13.94
CA GLU A 126 -31.39 -2.57 -14.70
C GLU A 126 -31.12 -2.54 -16.21
N ASN A 127 -30.28 -1.62 -16.69
CA ASN A 127 -29.93 -1.51 -18.10
C ASN A 127 -28.73 -2.42 -18.43
N ALA A 128 -28.82 -3.16 -19.53
CA ALA A 128 -27.72 -4.03 -19.99
C ALA A 128 -26.39 -3.27 -20.25
N ILE A 129 -26.44 -1.94 -20.44
CA ILE A 129 -25.25 -1.10 -20.62
C ILE A 129 -24.47 -0.95 -19.30
N SER A 130 -25.10 -1.13 -18.14
CA SER A 130 -24.42 -0.98 -16.84
C SER A 130 -23.25 -1.95 -16.67
N GLY A 131 -23.43 -3.21 -17.06
CA GLY A 131 -22.36 -4.20 -17.06
C GLY A 131 -21.20 -3.88 -18.02
N ALA A 132 -21.51 -3.24 -19.15
CA ALA A 132 -20.49 -2.77 -20.09
C ALA A 132 -19.75 -1.52 -19.56
N ALA A 133 -20.42 -0.70 -18.75
CA ALA A 133 -19.83 0.49 -18.15
C ALA A 133 -18.71 0.13 -17.16
N GLU A 134 -18.92 -0.84 -16.29
CA GLU A 134 -17.89 -1.33 -15.36
C GLU A 134 -16.64 -1.84 -16.08
N ALA A 135 -16.82 -2.50 -17.23
CA ALA A 135 -15.71 -3.01 -18.04
C ALA A 135 -14.93 -1.91 -18.79
N ASN A 136 -15.56 -0.77 -19.10
CA ASN A 136 -14.98 0.29 -19.92
C ASN A 136 -14.51 1.52 -19.13
N ILE A 137 -15.00 1.68 -17.91
CA ILE A 137 -14.61 2.80 -17.04
C ILE A 137 -13.69 2.28 -15.95
N ALA A 138 -12.40 2.53 -16.11
CA ALA A 138 -11.40 2.10 -15.14
C ALA A 138 -11.64 2.80 -13.80
N ARG A 139 -11.56 2.04 -12.71
CA ARG A 139 -11.58 2.57 -11.34
C ARG A 139 -10.24 3.24 -11.04
N ALA A 140 -10.27 4.44 -10.51
CA ALA A 140 -9.07 5.19 -10.18
C ALA A 140 -8.59 4.82 -8.76
N VAL A 141 -7.57 3.98 -8.66
CA VAL A 141 -6.88 3.71 -7.39
C VAL A 141 -5.98 4.90 -7.08
N LEU A 142 -6.23 5.56 -5.96
CA LEU A 142 -5.49 6.75 -5.52
C LEU A 142 -4.28 6.38 -4.67
N ALA A 143 -4.41 5.36 -3.82
CA ALA A 143 -3.35 4.86 -2.96
C ALA A 143 -3.60 3.40 -2.62
N VAL A 144 -2.53 2.67 -2.35
CA VAL A 144 -2.53 1.32 -1.78
C VAL A 144 -1.55 1.33 -0.63
N GLN A 145 -1.96 0.78 0.50
CA GLN A 145 -1.13 0.69 1.70
C GLN A 145 -1.23 -0.71 2.29
N PRO A 146 -0.15 -1.26 2.83
CA PRO A 146 -0.18 -2.53 3.51
C PRO A 146 -0.96 -2.41 4.84
N ILE A 147 -1.58 -3.51 5.25
CA ILE A 147 -2.14 -3.66 6.60
C ILE A 147 -0.97 -4.04 7.51
N LEU A 148 -0.64 -3.17 8.45
CA LEU A 148 0.49 -3.37 9.37
C LEU A 148 0.12 -4.33 10.50
N ALA A 149 -1.07 -4.15 11.08
CA ALA A 149 -1.60 -4.98 12.15
C ALA A 149 -3.12 -5.14 11.98
N GLU A 150 -3.69 -6.15 12.59
CA GLU A 150 -5.13 -6.41 12.59
C GLU A 150 -5.51 -6.99 13.95
N ASP A 151 -6.54 -6.46 14.56
CA ASP A 151 -7.14 -7.03 15.77
C ASP A 151 -8.06 -8.19 15.38
N GLU A 152 -7.74 -9.39 15.84
CA GLU A 152 -8.48 -10.62 15.51
C GLU A 152 -9.93 -10.64 16.04
N GLU A 153 -10.21 -9.90 17.13
CA GLU A 153 -11.55 -9.88 17.74
C GLU A 153 -12.45 -8.84 17.08
N THR A 154 -11.92 -7.68 16.76
CA THR A 154 -12.70 -6.56 16.20
C THR A 154 -12.52 -6.40 14.70
N GLY A 155 -11.44 -6.92 14.12
CA GLY A 155 -11.07 -6.76 12.71
C GLY A 155 -10.62 -5.32 12.37
N GLU A 156 -10.23 -4.53 13.40
CA GLU A 156 -9.68 -3.17 13.25
C GLU A 156 -8.22 -3.20 12.82
#